data_1c959ab84a126abef3cd76459a1dc54d
#
_entry.id   1c959ab84a126abef3cd76459a1dc54d
#
_cell.length_a   1.000
_cell.length_b   1.000
_cell.length_c   1.000
_cell.angle_alpha   90.00
_cell.angle_beta   90.00
_cell.angle_gamma   90.00
#
_symmetry.space_group_name_H-M   'P 1'
#
loop_
_entity.id
_entity.type
_entity.pdbx_description
1 polymer ?
#
loop_
_entity_poly.entity_id
_entity_poly.type
_entity_poly.pdbx_seq_one_letter_code
_entity_poly.pdbx_strand_id
1 'polypeptide(L)'
;VVEAILSSGKKKISNLGETNLINWSVITTPNKTMSLLNAKLICNKLEMTLDNLGVSNLKDNIFIEKSLENFFYIELILKIFPKAKFINTYRNVSDNVFAIFQQFLSKISWSHSLEDILEYTNNYLTVISFFKKKYPNKILSVKLEDLTSNREELAKNIYKFCGLEWDKKALEFYKRKDLFTSTASNLQIRNGLHDYDRNKYKSYQYLLKSFLVKYDWLN
;
A
#
# COMPACT_ATOMS: atom_id res chain seq x y z
N VAL A 1 8.16 -4.59 2.33
CA VAL A 1 9.51 -4.11 1.95
C VAL A 1 9.60 -2.59 2.05
N VAL A 2 8.81 -1.79 1.32
CA VAL A 2 8.89 -0.30 1.36
C VAL A 2 8.71 0.23 2.77
N GLU A 3 7.73 -0.27 3.52
CA GLU A 3 7.49 0.03 4.92
C GLU A 3 8.74 -0.26 5.79
N ALA A 4 9.37 -1.42 5.59
CA ALA A 4 10.57 -1.82 6.32
C ALA A 4 11.76 -0.89 6.03
N ILE A 5 11.93 -0.49 4.76
CA ILE A 5 12.94 0.49 4.36
C ILE A 5 12.70 1.83 5.06
N LEU A 6 11.48 2.37 5.02
CA LEU A 6 11.15 3.65 5.65
C LEU A 6 11.33 3.63 7.17
N SER A 7 10.90 2.54 7.82
CA SER A 7 11.00 2.40 9.28
C SER A 7 12.43 2.14 9.78
N SER A 8 13.39 1.91 8.88
CA SER A 8 14.78 1.60 9.24
C SER A 8 15.74 2.79 9.11
N GLY A 9 15.23 3.98 8.78
CA GLY A 9 16.02 5.21 8.76
C GLY A 9 16.22 5.83 10.14
N LYS A 10 16.88 6.99 10.16
CA LYS A 10 17.20 7.73 11.40
C LYS A 10 15.97 8.20 12.17
N LYS A 11 14.92 8.63 11.44
CA LYS A 11 13.70 9.14 12.07
C LYS A 11 12.82 7.98 12.53
N LYS A 12 12.39 8.02 13.78
CA LYS A 12 11.42 7.04 14.30
C LYS A 12 10.09 7.21 13.57
N ILE A 13 9.60 6.14 12.98
CA ILE A 13 8.32 6.07 12.28
C ILE A 13 7.51 4.95 12.92
N SER A 14 6.27 5.26 13.30
CA SER A 14 5.35 4.28 13.86
C SER A 14 4.73 3.46 12.72
N ASN A 15 4.88 2.15 12.80
CA ASN A 15 4.38 1.23 11.79
C ASN A 15 3.07 0.61 12.27
N LEU A 16 1.96 1.02 11.66
CA LEU A 16 0.63 0.57 12.07
C LEU A 16 0.20 -0.73 11.35
N GLY A 17 0.87 -1.09 10.26
CA GLY A 17 0.49 -2.28 9.47
C GLY A 17 -0.81 -2.07 8.69
N GLU A 18 -1.64 -3.10 8.62
CA GLU A 18 -2.92 -3.16 7.91
C GLU A 18 -4.07 -3.01 8.91
N THR A 19 -4.29 -1.80 9.40
CA THR A 19 -5.30 -1.53 10.44
C THR A 19 -6.73 -1.43 9.91
N ASN A 20 -6.90 -1.22 8.61
CA ASN A 20 -8.16 -0.85 7.95
C ASN A 20 -8.85 0.37 8.60
N LEU A 21 -8.08 1.21 9.26
CA LEU A 21 -8.53 2.31 10.10
C LEU A 21 -9.48 3.26 9.36
N ILE A 22 -9.11 3.66 8.14
CA ILE A 22 -9.90 4.59 7.32
C ILE A 22 -11.20 3.92 6.87
N ASN A 23 -11.12 2.73 6.30
CA ASN A 23 -12.29 1.98 5.83
C ASN A 23 -13.27 1.72 6.98
N TRP A 24 -12.77 1.24 8.12
CA TRP A 24 -13.58 1.01 9.31
C TRP A 24 -14.28 2.30 9.80
N SER A 25 -13.55 3.41 9.85
CA SER A 25 -14.11 4.70 10.28
C SER A 25 -15.22 5.19 9.35
N VAL A 26 -15.08 4.97 8.03
CA VAL A 26 -16.11 5.34 7.04
C VAL A 26 -17.35 4.46 7.18
N ILE A 27 -17.17 3.13 7.25
CA ILE A 27 -18.29 2.16 7.31
C ILE A 27 -19.11 2.36 8.59
N THR A 28 -18.46 2.64 9.71
CA THR A 28 -19.14 2.77 11.02
C THR A 28 -19.70 4.17 11.27
N THR A 29 -19.54 5.11 10.34
CA THR A 29 -20.11 6.46 10.48
C THR A 29 -21.57 6.46 9.98
N PRO A 30 -22.55 6.90 10.80
CA PRO A 30 -23.92 7.03 10.37
C PRO A 30 -24.04 7.98 9.18
N ASN A 31 -24.96 7.69 8.26
CA ASN A 31 -25.20 8.47 7.05
C ASN A 31 -23.92 8.69 6.20
N LYS A 32 -23.69 7.77 5.31
CA LYS A 32 -22.52 7.69 4.37
C LYS A 32 -22.27 8.96 3.51
N THR A 33 -23.03 10.03 3.68
CA THR A 33 -22.83 11.33 3.04
C THR A 33 -21.75 12.11 3.78
N MET A 34 -20.74 12.56 3.05
CA MET A 34 -19.62 13.37 3.56
C MET A 34 -20.09 14.78 3.95
N SER A 35 -20.79 14.90 5.08
CA SER A 35 -21.04 16.19 5.73
C SER A 35 -19.85 16.61 6.61
N LEU A 36 -19.74 17.91 6.94
CA LEU A 36 -18.72 18.41 7.89
C LEU A 36 -18.79 17.69 9.25
N LEU A 37 -20.00 17.33 9.69
CA LEU A 37 -20.21 16.59 10.94
C LEU A 37 -19.62 15.19 10.85
N ASN A 38 -19.85 14.48 9.74
CA ASN A 38 -19.30 13.15 9.51
C ASN A 38 -17.77 13.17 9.42
N ALA A 39 -17.19 14.18 8.78
CA ALA A 39 -15.72 14.33 8.75
C ALA A 39 -15.15 14.48 10.18
N LYS A 40 -15.77 15.29 11.03
CA LYS A 40 -15.35 15.45 12.44
C LYS A 40 -15.46 14.15 13.24
N LEU A 41 -16.54 13.39 13.06
CA LEU A 41 -16.71 12.08 13.71
C LEU A 41 -15.65 11.08 13.25
N ILE A 42 -15.32 11.06 11.95
CA ILE A 42 -14.26 10.23 11.40
C ILE A 42 -12.91 10.64 12.01
N CYS A 43 -12.60 11.94 12.06
CA CYS A 43 -11.36 12.42 12.68
C CYS A 43 -11.24 11.97 14.15
N ASN A 44 -12.30 12.17 14.96
CA ASN A 44 -12.27 11.76 16.36
C ASN A 44 -12.05 10.24 16.53
N LYS A 45 -12.73 9.42 15.73
CA LYS A 45 -12.52 7.96 15.74
C LYS A 45 -11.10 7.57 15.36
N LEU A 46 -10.53 8.24 14.34
CA LEU A 46 -9.16 8.02 13.93
C LEU A 46 -8.17 8.38 15.01
N GLU A 47 -8.33 9.55 15.65
CA GLU A 47 -7.49 9.99 16.76
C GLU A 47 -7.52 9.00 17.91
N MET A 48 -8.72 8.61 18.39
CA MET A 48 -8.88 7.60 19.44
C MET A 48 -8.21 6.27 19.09
N THR A 49 -8.32 5.84 17.84
CA THR A 49 -7.72 4.57 17.41
C THR A 49 -6.20 4.67 17.33
N LEU A 50 -5.66 5.79 16.84
CA LEU A 50 -4.23 6.03 16.80
C LEU A 50 -3.63 6.12 18.21
N ASP A 51 -4.33 6.78 19.16
CA ASP A 51 -3.92 6.82 20.57
C ASP A 51 -3.87 5.41 21.18
N ASN A 52 -4.88 4.58 20.92
CA ASN A 52 -4.91 3.18 21.37
C ASN A 52 -3.76 2.34 20.77
N LEU A 53 -3.28 2.71 19.57
CA LEU A 53 -2.13 2.08 18.93
C LEU A 53 -0.79 2.67 19.39
N GLY A 54 -0.79 3.57 20.39
CA GLY A 54 0.40 4.21 20.94
C GLY A 54 1.00 5.30 20.06
N VAL A 55 0.21 5.84 19.13
CA VAL A 55 0.59 6.98 18.26
C VAL A 55 -0.04 8.25 18.82
N SER A 56 0.26 8.56 20.07
CA SER A 56 -0.09 9.84 20.69
C SER A 56 0.71 10.98 20.05
N ASN A 57 0.09 12.14 19.91
CA ASN A 57 0.70 13.34 19.31
C ASN A 57 0.97 13.23 17.79
N LEU A 58 -0.10 13.21 17.02
CA LEU A 58 -0.08 13.17 15.54
C LEU A 58 0.72 14.31 14.88
N LYS A 59 0.95 15.42 15.61
CA LYS A 59 1.63 16.60 15.05
C LYS A 59 3.13 16.37 14.85
N ASP A 60 3.74 15.57 15.73
CA ASP A 60 5.19 15.36 15.76
C ASP A 60 5.62 13.96 15.31
N ASN A 61 4.67 13.04 15.18
CA ASN A 61 4.93 11.65 14.81
C ASN A 61 4.60 11.39 13.32
N ILE A 62 5.46 10.60 12.69
CA ILE A 62 5.18 10.03 11.38
C ILE A 62 4.74 8.59 11.60
N PHE A 63 3.67 8.19 10.95
CA PHE A 63 3.22 6.80 10.94
C PHE A 63 3.03 6.29 9.51
N ILE A 64 3.12 4.99 9.34
CA ILE A 64 2.84 4.28 8.09
C ILE A 64 1.62 3.39 8.32
N GLU A 65 0.65 3.52 7.46
CA GLU A 65 -0.52 2.68 7.38
C GLU A 65 -0.61 2.09 5.97
N LYS A 66 -0.85 0.79 5.83
CA LYS A 66 -0.77 0.09 4.55
C LYS A 66 -1.97 -0.80 4.24
N SER A 67 -3.14 -0.43 4.72
CA SER A 67 -4.37 -1.15 4.34
C SER A 67 -4.61 -1.08 2.85
N LEU A 68 -5.03 -2.22 2.28
CA LEU A 68 -5.21 -2.38 0.85
C LEU A 68 -6.17 -1.34 0.25
N GLU A 69 -7.25 -1.04 0.95
CA GLU A 69 -8.35 -0.21 0.44
C GLU A 69 -8.12 1.30 0.58
N ASN A 70 -6.97 1.74 1.11
CA ASN A 70 -6.67 3.17 1.26
C ASN A 70 -6.72 3.95 -0.05
N PHE A 71 -6.50 3.29 -1.19
CA PHE A 71 -6.56 3.96 -2.49
C PHE A 71 -7.97 4.47 -2.85
N PHE A 72 -9.03 3.91 -2.29
CA PHE A 72 -10.39 4.44 -2.44
C PHE A 72 -10.60 5.74 -1.66
N TYR A 73 -9.81 5.97 -0.62
CA TYR A 73 -10.00 7.06 0.34
C TYR A 73 -8.92 8.15 0.27
N ILE A 74 -8.12 8.21 -0.81
CA ILE A 74 -7.02 9.19 -0.94
C ILE A 74 -7.49 10.62 -0.67
N GLU A 75 -8.63 11.02 -1.21
CA GLU A 75 -9.15 12.38 -1.02
C GLU A 75 -9.60 12.64 0.43
N LEU A 76 -10.24 11.67 1.06
CA LEU A 76 -10.61 11.74 2.47
C LEU A 76 -9.36 11.82 3.36
N ILE A 77 -8.38 10.97 3.10
CA ILE A 77 -7.11 10.96 3.84
C ILE A 77 -6.42 12.32 3.72
N LEU A 78 -6.39 12.92 2.53
CA LEU A 78 -5.79 14.25 2.34
C LEU A 78 -6.55 15.38 3.03
N LYS A 79 -7.87 15.25 3.20
CA LYS A 79 -8.66 16.20 3.99
C LYS A 79 -8.35 16.12 5.48
N ILE A 80 -8.12 14.92 6.01
CA ILE A 80 -7.80 14.66 7.42
C ILE A 80 -6.31 14.91 7.69
N PHE A 81 -5.46 14.43 6.82
CA PHE A 81 -4.01 14.53 6.90
C PHE A 81 -3.44 15.24 5.65
N PRO A 82 -3.47 16.60 5.58
CA PRO A 82 -3.04 17.33 4.38
C PRO A 82 -1.59 17.10 3.98
N LYS A 83 -0.75 16.69 4.94
CA LYS A 83 0.67 16.34 4.71
C LYS A 83 0.88 14.89 4.29
N ALA A 84 -0.16 14.06 4.23
CA ALA A 84 -0.04 12.66 3.84
C ALA A 84 0.63 12.51 2.46
N LYS A 85 1.42 11.46 2.33
CA LYS A 85 2.04 11.00 1.10
C LYS A 85 1.63 9.56 0.85
N PHE A 86 1.43 9.21 -0.41
CA PHE A 86 1.03 7.87 -0.82
C PHE A 86 2.14 7.23 -1.63
N ILE A 87 2.54 6.05 -1.26
CA ILE A 87 3.48 5.23 -2.04
C ILE A 87 2.67 4.10 -2.66
N ASN A 88 2.40 4.23 -3.94
CA ASN A 88 1.71 3.22 -4.72
C ASN A 88 2.71 2.17 -5.21
N THR A 89 2.80 1.05 -4.52
CA THR A 89 3.63 -0.08 -4.94
C THR A 89 2.90 -0.91 -5.97
N TYR A 90 3.57 -1.22 -7.07
CA TYR A 90 3.01 -2.04 -8.14
C TYR A 90 4.06 -2.97 -8.74
N ARG A 91 3.61 -4.00 -9.42
CA ARG A 91 4.43 -4.92 -10.22
C ARG A 91 3.70 -5.26 -11.51
N ASN A 92 4.26 -6.14 -12.33
CA ASN A 92 3.53 -6.66 -13.48
C ASN A 92 2.11 -7.10 -13.08
N VAL A 93 1.11 -6.58 -13.79
CA VAL A 93 -0.29 -6.71 -13.36
C VAL A 93 -0.77 -8.16 -13.49
N SER A 94 -0.44 -8.85 -14.59
CA SER A 94 -0.80 -10.25 -14.78
C SER A 94 -0.19 -11.15 -13.69
N ASP A 95 1.06 -10.92 -13.34
CA ASP A 95 1.73 -11.65 -12.27
C ASP A 95 1.10 -11.36 -10.91
N ASN A 96 0.59 -10.14 -10.71
CA ASN A 96 -0.12 -9.78 -9.48
C ASN A 96 -1.45 -10.52 -9.38
N VAL A 97 -2.21 -10.60 -10.47
CA VAL A 97 -3.47 -11.35 -10.56
C VAL A 97 -3.26 -12.82 -10.16
N PHE A 98 -2.28 -13.48 -10.76
CA PHE A 98 -1.98 -14.88 -10.43
C PHE A 98 -1.46 -15.06 -9.01
N ALA A 99 -0.67 -14.12 -8.49
CA ALA A 99 -0.20 -14.21 -7.11
C ALA A 99 -1.34 -14.08 -6.11
N ILE A 100 -2.33 -13.21 -6.36
CA ILE A 100 -3.52 -13.10 -5.53
C ILE A 100 -4.32 -14.40 -5.57
N PHE A 101 -4.59 -14.90 -6.76
CA PHE A 101 -5.36 -16.14 -6.97
C PHE A 101 -4.70 -17.34 -6.28
N GLN A 102 -3.37 -17.47 -6.38
CA GLN A 102 -2.61 -18.56 -5.76
C GLN A 102 -2.62 -18.50 -4.23
N GLN A 103 -2.68 -17.30 -3.64
CA GLN A 103 -2.60 -17.15 -2.18
C GLN A 103 -3.87 -17.52 -1.43
N PHE A 104 -5.00 -17.62 -2.14
CA PHE A 104 -6.29 -17.93 -1.53
C PHE A 104 -6.54 -17.16 -0.22
N LEU A 105 -6.69 -15.84 -0.34
CA LEU A 105 -6.85 -14.95 0.81
C LEU A 105 -8.23 -15.11 1.43
N SER A 106 -8.37 -15.99 2.41
CA SER A 106 -9.65 -16.42 2.99
C SER A 106 -10.57 -15.30 3.51
N LYS A 107 -10.01 -14.15 3.86
CA LYS A 107 -10.75 -12.98 4.35
C LYS A 107 -11.14 -11.98 3.27
N ILE A 108 -10.73 -12.22 2.02
CA ILE A 108 -10.92 -11.30 0.89
C ILE A 108 -11.77 -12.02 -0.17
N SER A 109 -13.08 -11.75 -0.17
CA SER A 109 -14.05 -12.47 -1.01
C SER A 109 -13.73 -12.41 -2.50
N TRP A 110 -13.33 -11.26 -3.02
CA TRP A 110 -13.00 -11.08 -4.43
C TRP A 110 -11.69 -11.77 -4.87
N SER A 111 -10.90 -12.31 -3.95
CA SER A 111 -9.64 -13.01 -4.29
C SER A 111 -9.82 -14.46 -4.72
N HIS A 112 -11.04 -14.97 -4.77
CA HIS A 112 -11.33 -16.39 -4.95
C HIS A 112 -11.64 -16.79 -6.40
N SER A 113 -11.88 -15.82 -7.29
CA SER A 113 -12.03 -16.08 -8.71
C SER A 113 -11.15 -15.13 -9.54
N LEU A 114 -10.71 -15.61 -10.73
CA LEU A 114 -9.93 -14.74 -11.63
C LEU A 114 -10.76 -13.55 -12.11
N GLU A 115 -12.04 -13.73 -12.34
CA GLU A 115 -12.93 -12.67 -12.80
C GLU A 115 -13.05 -11.54 -11.77
N ASP A 116 -13.29 -11.88 -10.50
CA ASP A 116 -13.39 -10.90 -9.42
C ASP A 116 -12.06 -10.19 -9.17
N ILE A 117 -10.94 -10.92 -9.25
CA ILE A 117 -9.60 -10.34 -9.13
C ILE A 117 -9.33 -9.34 -10.25
N LEU A 118 -9.70 -9.68 -11.48
CA LEU A 118 -9.52 -8.80 -12.63
C LEU A 118 -10.39 -7.56 -12.53
N GLU A 119 -11.64 -7.70 -12.09
CA GLU A 119 -12.55 -6.58 -11.88
C GLU A 119 -12.04 -5.65 -10.77
N TYR A 120 -11.64 -6.20 -9.64
CA TYR A 120 -11.02 -5.41 -8.56
C TYR A 120 -9.75 -4.70 -9.03
N THR A 121 -8.91 -5.39 -9.80
CA THR A 121 -7.68 -4.82 -10.37
C THR A 121 -7.99 -3.67 -11.33
N ASN A 122 -9.00 -3.83 -12.19
CA ASN A 122 -9.45 -2.78 -13.10
C ASN A 122 -9.94 -1.53 -12.34
N ASN A 123 -10.73 -1.73 -11.29
CA ASN A 123 -11.19 -0.66 -10.41
C ASN A 123 -10.02 0.04 -9.74
N TYR A 124 -9.06 -0.71 -9.20
CA TYR A 124 -7.83 -0.16 -8.65
C TYR A 124 -7.06 0.69 -9.66
N LEU A 125 -6.81 0.18 -10.87
CA LEU A 125 -6.04 0.88 -11.90
C LEU A 125 -6.74 2.18 -12.32
N THR A 126 -8.06 2.16 -12.44
CA THR A 126 -8.88 3.33 -12.78
C THR A 126 -8.78 4.39 -11.69
N VAL A 127 -9.01 4.01 -10.44
CA VAL A 127 -9.00 4.93 -9.29
C VAL A 127 -7.62 5.51 -9.06
N ILE A 128 -6.57 4.69 -9.07
CA ILE A 128 -5.22 5.18 -8.84
C ILE A 128 -4.72 6.09 -9.97
N SER A 129 -5.09 5.80 -11.22
CA SER A 129 -4.79 6.65 -12.37
C SER A 129 -5.43 8.03 -12.23
N PHE A 130 -6.70 8.07 -11.83
CA PHE A 130 -7.40 9.33 -11.56
C PHE A 130 -6.69 10.15 -10.47
N PHE A 131 -6.38 9.53 -9.33
CA PHE A 131 -5.74 10.26 -8.23
C PHE A 131 -4.31 10.68 -8.52
N LYS A 132 -3.55 9.91 -9.29
CA LYS A 132 -2.20 10.30 -9.75
C LYS A 132 -2.24 11.56 -10.61
N LYS A 133 -3.26 11.71 -11.47
CA LYS A 133 -3.46 12.93 -12.26
C LYS A 133 -3.89 14.11 -11.38
N LYS A 134 -4.79 13.85 -10.42
CA LYS A 134 -5.34 14.90 -9.55
C LYS A 134 -4.33 15.39 -8.51
N TYR A 135 -3.49 14.51 -7.99
CA TYR A 135 -2.54 14.77 -6.91
C TYR A 135 -1.11 14.30 -7.23
N PRO A 136 -0.47 14.80 -8.31
CA PRO A 136 0.82 14.27 -8.80
C PRO A 136 1.94 14.36 -7.77
N ASN A 137 1.92 15.38 -6.89
CA ASN A 137 2.93 15.60 -5.85
C ASN A 137 2.65 14.85 -4.53
N LYS A 138 1.53 14.11 -4.46
CA LYS A 138 1.12 13.35 -3.28
C LYS A 138 1.26 11.84 -3.45
N ILE A 139 1.42 11.36 -4.67
CA ILE A 139 1.45 9.93 -4.99
C ILE A 139 2.73 9.60 -5.73
N LEU A 140 3.58 8.76 -5.12
CA LEU A 140 4.77 8.19 -5.74
C LEU A 140 4.47 6.75 -6.17
N SER A 141 4.70 6.42 -7.44
CA SER A 141 4.60 5.04 -7.92
C SER A 141 5.95 4.35 -7.82
N VAL A 142 5.99 3.19 -7.19
CA VAL A 142 7.19 2.38 -6.95
C VAL A 142 6.98 1.00 -7.56
N LYS A 143 7.75 0.68 -8.58
CA LYS A 143 7.76 -0.63 -9.19
C LYS A 143 8.60 -1.57 -8.33
N LEU A 144 8.02 -2.71 -7.92
CA LEU A 144 8.69 -3.63 -6.99
C LEU A 144 9.92 -4.30 -7.62
N GLU A 145 9.91 -4.52 -8.93
CA GLU A 145 11.04 -5.07 -9.67
C GLU A 145 12.28 -4.15 -9.60
N ASP A 146 12.07 -2.82 -9.52
CA ASP A 146 13.16 -1.85 -9.43
C ASP A 146 13.81 -1.85 -8.03
N LEU A 147 13.09 -2.33 -6.99
CA LEU A 147 13.66 -2.52 -5.66
C LEU A 147 14.79 -3.57 -5.63
N THR A 148 14.81 -4.48 -6.58
CA THR A 148 15.86 -5.50 -6.68
C THR A 148 17.02 -5.04 -7.56
N SER A 149 16.74 -4.36 -8.67
CA SER A 149 17.74 -3.93 -9.67
C SER A 149 18.39 -2.58 -9.33
N ASN A 150 17.66 -1.64 -8.73
CA ASN A 150 18.14 -0.27 -8.44
C ASN A 150 17.74 0.20 -7.03
N ARG A 151 17.99 -0.66 -6.04
CA ARG A 151 17.47 -0.52 -4.67
C ARG A 151 17.85 0.78 -3.97
N GLU A 152 19.12 1.21 -4.11
CA GLU A 152 19.60 2.38 -3.39
C GLU A 152 19.00 3.68 -3.94
N GLU A 153 18.97 3.83 -5.25
CA GLU A 153 18.41 5.02 -5.90
C GLU A 153 16.90 5.12 -5.64
N LEU A 154 16.19 4.00 -5.77
CA LEU A 154 14.76 3.97 -5.50
C LEU A 154 14.44 4.29 -4.03
N ALA A 155 15.21 3.74 -3.09
CA ALA A 155 15.06 4.06 -1.69
C ALA A 155 15.34 5.55 -1.40
N LYS A 156 16.39 6.14 -2.00
CA LYS A 156 16.64 7.59 -1.92
C LYS A 156 15.46 8.41 -2.44
N ASN A 157 14.87 8.02 -3.56
CA ASN A 157 13.70 8.68 -4.12
C ASN A 157 12.48 8.59 -3.20
N ILE A 158 12.25 7.44 -2.56
CA ILE A 158 11.18 7.25 -1.57
C ILE A 158 11.40 8.18 -0.37
N TYR A 159 12.62 8.23 0.18
CA TYR A 159 12.96 9.12 1.29
C TYR A 159 12.77 10.58 0.93
N LYS A 160 13.30 11.02 -0.22
CA LYS A 160 13.12 12.38 -0.75
C LYS A 160 11.64 12.73 -0.89
N PHE A 161 10.86 11.83 -1.47
CA PHE A 161 9.42 12.03 -1.64
C PHE A 161 8.73 12.20 -0.29
N CYS A 162 9.08 11.41 0.71
CA CYS A 162 8.51 11.49 2.07
C CYS A 162 9.04 12.69 2.87
N GLY A 163 10.04 13.42 2.39
CA GLY A 163 10.68 14.51 3.13
C GLY A 163 11.52 14.01 4.30
N LEU A 164 12.10 12.81 4.16
CA LEU A 164 12.95 12.16 5.16
C LEU A 164 14.42 12.26 4.79
N GLU A 165 15.29 12.36 5.81
CA GLU A 165 16.73 12.28 5.60
C GLU A 165 17.12 10.86 5.22
N TRP A 166 17.88 10.73 4.13
CA TRP A 166 18.37 9.44 3.66
C TRP A 166 19.41 8.85 4.62
N ASP A 167 19.26 7.56 4.90
CA ASP A 167 20.24 6.76 5.62
C ASP A 167 20.43 5.41 4.91
N LYS A 168 21.65 5.13 4.47
CA LYS A 168 21.97 3.87 3.78
C LYS A 168 21.67 2.63 4.62
N LYS A 169 21.70 2.75 5.96
CA LYS A 169 21.31 1.67 6.88
C LYS A 169 19.85 1.21 6.68
N ALA A 170 19.01 2.05 6.09
CA ALA A 170 17.64 1.67 5.75
C ALA A 170 17.55 0.47 4.80
N LEU A 171 18.57 0.22 3.98
CA LEU A 171 18.65 -0.96 3.13
C LEU A 171 19.00 -2.25 3.87
N GLU A 172 19.45 -2.14 5.12
CA GLU A 172 19.77 -3.27 5.99
C GLU A 172 18.59 -3.67 6.89
N PHE A 173 17.37 -3.29 6.50
CA PHE A 173 16.14 -3.56 7.28
C PHE A 173 15.99 -5.03 7.68
N TYR A 174 16.48 -5.96 6.88
CA TYR A 174 16.43 -7.39 7.15
C TYR A 174 17.27 -7.84 8.36
N LYS A 175 18.22 -7.02 8.80
CA LYS A 175 19.03 -7.24 10.02
C LYS A 175 18.26 -6.88 11.31
N ARG A 176 17.17 -6.13 11.20
CA ARG A 176 16.37 -5.69 12.34
C ARG A 176 15.47 -6.82 12.86
N LYS A 177 15.63 -7.14 14.14
CA LYS A 177 14.83 -8.19 14.82
C LYS A 177 13.47 -7.70 15.31
N ASP A 178 13.32 -6.38 15.48
CA ASP A 178 12.11 -5.70 15.97
C ASP A 178 11.07 -5.41 14.88
N LEU A 179 11.42 -5.58 13.61
CA LEU A 179 10.47 -5.47 12.51
C LEU A 179 9.57 -6.72 12.47
N PHE A 180 8.38 -6.57 12.98
CA PHE A 180 7.35 -7.58 12.91
C PHE A 180 6.27 -7.14 11.92
N THR A 181 5.90 -8.00 10.98
CA THR A 181 4.72 -7.82 10.15
C THR A 181 3.80 -9.02 10.36
N SER A 182 2.53 -8.78 10.58
CA SER A 182 1.51 -9.82 10.75
C SER A 182 1.10 -10.50 9.43
N THR A 183 1.75 -10.16 8.33
CA THR A 183 1.39 -10.62 6.98
C THR A 183 2.36 -11.69 6.46
N ALA A 184 1.96 -12.40 5.40
CA ALA A 184 2.78 -13.40 4.69
C ALA A 184 4.15 -12.86 4.22
N SER A 185 4.35 -11.53 4.23
CA SER A 185 5.61 -10.87 3.89
C SER A 185 6.70 -10.99 4.94
N ASN A 186 6.43 -11.56 6.12
CA ASN A 186 7.43 -11.71 7.21
C ASN A 186 8.69 -12.46 6.76
N LEU A 187 8.53 -13.56 6.04
CA LEU A 187 9.66 -14.33 5.53
C LEU A 187 10.45 -13.54 4.47
N GLN A 188 9.76 -12.80 3.62
CA GLN A 188 10.39 -11.98 2.58
C GLN A 188 11.21 -10.83 3.17
N ILE A 189 10.76 -10.21 4.27
CA ILE A 189 11.48 -9.13 4.94
C ILE A 189 12.75 -9.65 5.59
N ARG A 190 12.72 -10.83 6.22
CA ARG A 190 13.89 -11.42 6.89
C ARG A 190 14.97 -11.91 5.95
N ASN A 191 14.58 -12.32 4.75
CA ASN A 191 15.50 -12.83 3.74
C ASN A 191 16.12 -11.72 2.87
N GLY A 192 15.72 -10.46 3.07
CA GLY A 192 16.17 -9.33 2.27
C GLY A 192 15.46 -9.21 0.92
N LEU A 193 16.06 -8.46 0.01
CA LEU A 193 15.52 -8.26 -1.34
C LEU A 193 16.03 -9.39 -2.24
N HIS A 194 15.12 -10.20 -2.74
CA HIS A 194 15.41 -11.25 -3.72
C HIS A 194 14.97 -10.82 -5.11
N ASP A 195 15.66 -11.34 -6.12
CA ASP A 195 15.28 -11.11 -7.50
C ASP A 195 13.89 -11.67 -7.77
N TYR A 196 13.10 -10.87 -8.47
CA TYR A 196 11.76 -11.27 -8.86
C TYR A 196 11.83 -12.22 -10.06
N ASP A 197 11.28 -13.42 -9.94
CA ASP A 197 11.17 -14.35 -11.07
C ASP A 197 10.07 -13.88 -12.02
N ARG A 198 10.49 -13.24 -13.11
CA ARG A 198 9.60 -12.71 -14.15
C ARG A 198 8.89 -13.80 -14.97
N ASN A 199 9.31 -15.04 -14.86
CA ASN A 199 8.74 -16.17 -15.60
C ASN A 199 7.77 -17.01 -14.75
N LYS A 200 7.67 -16.71 -13.45
CA LYS A 200 6.91 -17.54 -12.50
C LYS A 200 5.50 -17.87 -12.98
N TYR A 201 4.81 -16.93 -13.61
CA TYR A 201 3.42 -17.09 -14.03
C TYR A 201 3.24 -17.21 -15.55
N LYS A 202 4.33 -17.30 -16.30
CA LYS A 202 4.29 -17.37 -17.77
C LYS A 202 3.43 -18.51 -18.30
N SER A 203 3.52 -19.69 -17.66
CA SER A 203 2.76 -20.89 -18.03
C SER A 203 1.25 -20.77 -17.80
N TYR A 204 0.80 -19.80 -17.02
CA TYR A 204 -0.61 -19.58 -16.67
C TYR A 204 -1.27 -18.47 -17.47
N GLN A 205 -0.54 -17.72 -18.28
CA GLN A 205 -1.06 -16.56 -19.02
C GLN A 205 -2.20 -16.93 -19.98
N TYR A 206 -2.26 -18.18 -20.45
CA TYR A 206 -3.37 -18.64 -21.28
C TYR A 206 -4.74 -18.52 -20.60
N LEU A 207 -4.80 -18.56 -19.27
CA LEU A 207 -6.03 -18.40 -18.51
C LEU A 207 -6.62 -16.99 -18.62
N LEU A 208 -5.82 -16.00 -19.00
CA LEU A 208 -6.26 -14.62 -19.15
C LEU A 208 -6.77 -14.31 -20.57
N LYS A 209 -6.62 -15.22 -21.53
CA LYS A 209 -6.97 -14.97 -22.95
C LYS A 209 -8.43 -14.54 -23.14
N SER A 210 -9.37 -15.13 -22.40
CA SER A 210 -10.80 -14.79 -22.51
C SER A 210 -11.11 -13.37 -21.99
N PHE A 211 -10.22 -12.76 -21.21
CA PHE A 211 -10.40 -11.45 -20.61
C PHE A 211 -9.71 -10.31 -21.37
N LEU A 212 -8.86 -10.62 -22.38
CA LEU A 212 -8.12 -9.62 -23.15
C LEU A 212 -9.02 -8.60 -23.85
N VAL A 213 -10.22 -9.01 -24.25
CA VAL A 213 -11.21 -8.10 -24.87
C VAL A 213 -11.84 -7.16 -23.84
N LYS A 214 -11.98 -7.61 -22.60
CA LYS A 214 -12.62 -6.85 -21.51
C LYS A 214 -11.67 -5.85 -20.85
N TYR A 215 -10.36 -6.16 -20.83
CA TYR A 215 -9.37 -5.38 -20.08
C TYR A 215 -8.14 -5.05 -20.92
N ASP A 216 -8.07 -3.83 -21.47
CA ASP A 216 -6.98 -3.35 -22.34
C ASP A 216 -5.59 -3.39 -21.67
N TRP A 217 -5.53 -3.27 -20.35
CA TRP A 217 -4.29 -3.31 -19.58
C TRP A 217 -3.66 -4.70 -19.45
N LEU A 218 -4.33 -5.75 -19.95
CA LEU A 218 -3.78 -7.11 -20.04
C LEU A 218 -2.93 -7.35 -21.32
N ASN A 219 -3.01 -6.46 -22.31
CA ASN A 219 -2.32 -6.57 -23.61
C ASN A 219 -0.85 -6.07 -23.52
#